data_db688e2e9bad16ede551178094563421
#
_entry.id   db688e2e9bad16ede551178094563421
#
_cell.length_a   1.000
_cell.length_b   1.000
_cell.length_c   1.000
_cell.angle_alpha   90.00
_cell.angle_beta   90.00
_cell.angle_gamma   90.00
#
_symmetry.space_group_name_H-M   'P 1'
#
loop_
_entity.id
_entity.type
_entity.pdbx_description
1 polymer ?
#
loop_
_entity_poly.entity_id
_entity_poly.type
_entity_poly.pdbx_seq_one_letter_code
_entity_poly.pdbx_strand_id
1 'polypeptide(L)'
;MFSINRIVYSDILKMFENYIIKNSDKNISGEPDKLASLSEVHSSIAIPEGAGFWKKMMAFAGPGLMVSVGYIDPGNWATDIEGGSRFGYTLLSVILISNLFAMLLQHLSLKLGIASGRDLAQACRDNYSRPVSFVLWILSEIAIAATDLAEVIGSAIALNLLFGLPLPIGVLFTAFDVLIVLYFQQKGFRIIESIVAGLMGVILLSFIYEMFVSQPSLSGIVGGLLPKTEIVTNPGMLYIAIGILGATVMPHNLYLHSSIVQTRAFKRDDEGKKSAIKFATIDSTVSLGIAFFINGSILILAATAFHKNGHFEIADITDAYHLLDPILGVSFAGVFFALALLASGQSSTLTGTLAGQIVMEGFLNIRLKPWLRRLITRGIAIIPALIVAILYGEKGTADLLVLSQVILSLQLSFAVIPLVFFTSSKKIMGRFANSGTIRILSWVITLVIICLNVVLLSRTLF
;
A
#
# COMPACT_ATOMS: atom_id res chain seq x y z
N MET A 1 37.48 1.59 25.12
CA MET A 1 36.49 1.94 24.08
C MET A 1 35.10 1.26 24.27
N PHE A 2 34.95 0.29 25.17
CA PHE A 2 33.70 -0.42 25.44
C PHE A 2 32.81 0.18 26.54
N SER A 3 33.29 1.19 27.27
CA SER A 3 32.55 1.78 28.41
C SER A 3 31.63 2.94 28.01
N ILE A 4 31.92 3.67 26.93
CA ILE A 4 31.16 4.85 26.50
C ILE A 4 29.82 4.45 25.81
N ASN A 5 29.78 3.33 25.09
CA ASN A 5 28.57 2.86 24.43
C ASN A 5 27.47 2.40 25.42
N ARG A 6 27.83 1.95 26.62
CA ARG A 6 26.85 1.49 27.62
C ARG A 6 26.13 2.65 28.33
N ILE A 7 26.81 3.78 28.49
CA ILE A 7 26.24 4.98 29.16
C ILE A 7 25.28 5.70 28.19
N VAL A 8 25.67 5.89 26.93
CA VAL A 8 24.82 6.54 25.93
C VAL A 8 23.56 5.71 25.64
N TYR A 9 23.67 4.38 25.58
CA TYR A 9 22.52 3.48 25.40
C TYR A 9 21.57 3.48 26.60
N SER A 10 22.13 3.54 27.82
CA SER A 10 21.34 3.65 29.06
C SER A 10 20.59 4.98 29.16
N ASP A 11 21.22 6.07 28.75
CA ASP A 11 20.62 7.40 28.83
C ASP A 11 19.56 7.64 27.75
N ILE A 12 19.75 7.08 26.55
CA ILE A 12 18.73 7.06 25.51
C ILE A 12 17.53 6.21 25.95
N LEU A 13 17.74 5.01 26.52
CA LEU A 13 16.67 4.19 27.06
C LEU A 13 15.90 4.87 28.20
N LYS A 14 16.61 5.51 29.14
CA LYS A 14 15.99 6.29 30.22
C LYS A 14 15.22 7.51 29.72
N MET A 15 15.74 8.18 28.68
CA MET A 15 15.03 9.28 28.04
C MET A 15 13.74 8.80 27.35
N PHE A 16 13.77 7.64 26.70
CA PHE A 16 12.59 6.98 26.14
C PHE A 16 11.62 6.48 27.23
N GLU A 17 12.09 5.83 28.29
CA GLU A 17 11.28 5.41 29.42
C GLU A 17 10.61 6.60 30.13
N ASN A 18 11.35 7.67 30.43
CA ASN A 18 10.81 8.88 31.04
C ASN A 18 9.80 9.61 30.13
N TYR A 19 9.99 9.57 28.80
CA TYR A 19 9.04 10.13 27.84
C TYR A 19 7.75 9.29 27.77
N ILE A 20 7.89 7.95 27.82
CA ILE A 20 6.78 7.00 27.82
C ILE A 20 5.99 7.10 29.15
N ILE A 21 6.66 7.13 30.31
CA ILE A 21 6.03 7.21 31.65
C ILE A 21 5.33 8.56 31.84
N LYS A 22 5.95 9.67 31.43
CA LYS A 22 5.38 11.02 31.56
C LYS A 22 4.11 11.25 30.72
N ASN A 23 3.94 10.50 29.61
CA ASN A 23 2.72 10.53 28.80
C ASN A 23 1.70 9.46 29.20
N SER A 24 2.11 8.39 29.88
CA SER A 24 1.22 7.35 30.44
C SER A 24 0.38 7.88 31.59
N ASP A 25 0.97 8.65 32.51
CA ASP A 25 0.27 9.14 33.73
C ASP A 25 -0.73 10.28 33.47
N LYS A 26 -0.67 10.93 32.29
CA LYS A 26 -1.65 11.98 31.92
C LYS A 26 -2.97 11.45 31.35
N ASN A 27 -3.11 10.16 31.10
CA ASN A 27 -4.25 9.56 30.38
C ASN A 27 -5.13 8.59 31.20
N ILE A 28 -5.10 8.64 32.53
CA ILE A 28 -5.95 7.79 33.39
C ILE A 28 -7.32 8.43 33.70
N SER A 29 -7.78 9.42 32.96
CA SER A 29 -9.14 9.93 33.04
C SER A 29 -9.96 9.56 31.79
N GLY A 30 -10.61 8.48 31.85
CA GLY A 30 -11.94 8.03 31.46
C GLY A 30 -12.61 8.44 30.15
N GLU A 31 -11.90 8.79 29.04
CA GLU A 31 -12.53 8.96 27.73
C GLU A 31 -11.96 7.96 26.71
N PRO A 32 -12.79 7.04 26.17
CA PRO A 32 -12.35 6.03 25.20
C PRO A 32 -11.76 6.59 23.91
N ASP A 33 -12.13 7.81 23.53
CA ASP A 33 -11.72 8.43 22.25
C ASP A 33 -10.26 8.94 22.24
N LYS A 34 -9.65 9.16 23.40
CA LYS A 34 -8.25 9.66 23.48
C LYS A 34 -7.18 8.61 23.14
N LEU A 35 -7.57 7.36 22.98
CA LEU A 35 -6.68 6.24 22.67
C LEU A 35 -6.76 5.77 21.22
N ALA A 36 -7.54 6.42 20.37
CA ALA A 36 -7.69 6.04 18.97
C ALA A 36 -6.52 6.56 18.12
N SER A 37 -6.10 5.78 17.11
CA SER A 37 -5.13 6.21 16.10
C SER A 37 -5.74 7.31 15.24
N LEU A 38 -4.98 8.36 14.91
CA LEU A 38 -5.46 9.53 14.16
C LEU A 38 -6.75 10.14 14.76
N SER A 39 -6.87 10.17 16.08
CA SER A 39 -8.09 10.65 16.76
C SER A 39 -8.50 12.07 16.38
N GLU A 40 -7.54 12.91 15.97
CA GLU A 40 -7.76 14.29 15.54
C GLU A 40 -8.58 14.45 14.27
N VAL A 41 -8.64 13.40 13.43
CA VAL A 41 -9.41 13.42 12.17
C VAL A 41 -10.68 12.57 12.22
N HIS A 42 -10.93 11.86 13.35
CA HIS A 42 -12.14 11.08 13.53
C HIS A 42 -13.38 11.98 13.47
N SER A 43 -14.39 11.51 12.72
CA SER A 43 -15.64 12.25 12.50
C SER A 43 -15.47 13.68 11.97
N SER A 44 -14.32 13.97 11.33
CA SER A 44 -14.03 15.32 10.77
C SER A 44 -14.82 15.61 9.49
N ILE A 45 -15.34 14.56 8.82
CA ILE A 45 -16.08 14.70 7.56
C ILE A 45 -17.55 14.39 7.82
N ALA A 46 -18.38 15.45 7.75
CA ALA A 46 -19.81 15.34 7.96
C ALA A 46 -20.51 14.55 6.84
N ILE A 47 -21.47 13.69 7.24
CA ILE A 47 -22.34 12.97 6.33
C ILE A 47 -23.72 13.62 6.36
N PRO A 48 -24.25 14.11 5.23
CA PRO A 48 -25.54 14.78 5.20
C PRO A 48 -26.68 13.80 5.53
N GLU A 49 -27.45 14.11 6.58
CA GLU A 49 -28.63 13.35 6.97
C GLU A 49 -29.77 13.53 5.95
N GLY A 50 -30.54 12.48 5.69
CA GLY A 50 -31.65 12.53 4.74
C GLY A 50 -31.26 12.71 3.26
N ALA A 51 -29.96 12.84 2.95
CA ALA A 51 -29.51 13.04 1.57
C ALA A 51 -29.71 11.77 0.72
N GLY A 52 -29.94 11.98 -0.59
CA GLY A 52 -30.00 10.92 -1.58
C GLY A 52 -28.65 10.18 -1.74
N PHE A 53 -28.69 9.04 -2.46
CA PHE A 53 -27.57 8.13 -2.65
C PHE A 53 -26.27 8.85 -3.06
N TRP A 54 -26.29 9.66 -4.10
CA TRP A 54 -25.09 10.32 -4.65
C TRP A 54 -24.43 11.29 -3.68
N LYS A 55 -25.22 12.08 -2.92
CA LYS A 55 -24.66 13.00 -1.92
C LYS A 55 -24.00 12.23 -0.77
N LYS A 56 -24.59 11.10 -0.33
CA LYS A 56 -23.98 10.23 0.67
C LYS A 56 -22.72 9.57 0.11
N MET A 57 -22.76 9.06 -1.12
CA MET A 57 -21.61 8.45 -1.77
C MET A 57 -20.42 9.42 -1.83
N MET A 58 -20.64 10.68 -2.25
CA MET A 58 -19.60 11.71 -2.29
C MET A 58 -19.05 12.05 -0.89
N ALA A 59 -19.86 11.96 0.16
CA ALA A 59 -19.39 12.17 1.53
C ALA A 59 -18.52 10.98 2.03
N PHE A 60 -18.85 9.76 1.61
CA PHE A 60 -18.07 8.55 1.94
C PHE A 60 -16.84 8.39 1.05
N ALA A 61 -16.86 8.86 -0.19
CA ALA A 61 -15.74 8.75 -1.13
C ALA A 61 -14.46 9.38 -0.56
N GLY A 62 -13.37 8.66 -0.65
CA GLY A 62 -12.03 9.09 -0.23
C GLY A 62 -11.20 8.02 0.47
N PRO A 63 -11.64 7.35 1.55
CA PRO A 63 -10.84 6.30 2.19
C PRO A 63 -10.47 5.16 1.25
N GLY A 64 -11.42 4.67 0.46
CA GLY A 64 -11.17 3.64 -0.55
C GLY A 64 -10.19 4.12 -1.62
N LEU A 65 -10.34 5.38 -2.06
CA LEU A 65 -9.43 6.00 -3.00
C LEU A 65 -8.01 6.12 -2.43
N MET A 66 -7.87 6.60 -1.20
CA MET A 66 -6.57 6.70 -0.53
C MET A 66 -5.89 5.33 -0.40
N VAL A 67 -6.65 4.31 -0.05
CA VAL A 67 -6.12 2.95 0.02
C VAL A 67 -5.69 2.44 -1.35
N SER A 68 -6.51 2.68 -2.39
CA SER A 68 -6.25 2.16 -3.75
C SER A 68 -4.98 2.73 -4.40
N VAL A 69 -4.55 3.92 -3.99
CA VAL A 69 -3.30 4.51 -4.50
C VAL A 69 -2.07 3.72 -4.06
N GLY A 70 -2.06 3.14 -2.86
CA GLY A 70 -1.00 2.23 -2.47
C GLY A 70 -0.89 1.02 -3.39
N TYR A 71 -1.98 0.59 -4.03
CA TYR A 71 -2.01 -0.54 -4.97
C TYR A 71 -1.42 -0.23 -6.35
N ILE A 72 -0.98 0.99 -6.60
CA ILE A 72 -0.36 1.44 -7.84
C ILE A 72 0.99 2.11 -7.59
N ASP A 73 1.66 1.76 -6.50
CA ASP A 73 2.97 2.29 -6.12
C ASP A 73 4.08 1.86 -7.12
N PRO A 74 5.26 2.47 -7.08
CA PRO A 74 6.37 2.10 -7.99
C PRO A 74 6.81 0.63 -7.89
N GLY A 75 6.56 -0.04 -6.77
CA GLY A 75 6.82 -1.47 -6.62
C GLY A 75 5.90 -2.34 -7.47
N ASN A 76 4.60 -1.97 -7.57
CA ASN A 76 3.66 -2.58 -8.53
C ASN A 76 4.15 -2.38 -9.97
N TRP A 77 4.64 -1.19 -10.31
CA TRP A 77 5.18 -0.93 -11.65
C TRP A 77 6.32 -1.88 -12.02
N ALA A 78 7.29 -2.06 -11.15
CA ALA A 78 8.42 -2.95 -11.39
C ALA A 78 7.96 -4.40 -11.63
N THR A 79 7.08 -4.93 -10.77
CA THR A 79 6.58 -6.30 -10.91
C THR A 79 5.70 -6.50 -12.15
N ASP A 80 4.90 -5.50 -12.52
CA ASP A 80 4.01 -5.57 -13.68
C ASP A 80 4.79 -5.43 -14.99
N ILE A 81 5.80 -4.55 -15.04
CA ILE A 81 6.70 -4.40 -16.20
C ILE A 81 7.49 -5.69 -16.41
N GLU A 82 8.15 -6.21 -15.37
CA GLU A 82 8.91 -7.46 -15.46
C GLU A 82 8.00 -8.62 -15.85
N GLY A 83 6.83 -8.72 -15.23
CA GLY A 83 5.83 -9.74 -15.54
C GLY A 83 5.36 -9.69 -16.99
N GLY A 84 5.03 -8.51 -17.49
CA GLY A 84 4.56 -8.30 -18.85
C GLY A 84 5.67 -8.52 -19.90
N SER A 85 6.88 -8.02 -19.67
CA SER A 85 8.03 -8.19 -20.53
C SER A 85 8.43 -9.66 -20.67
N ARG A 86 8.55 -10.38 -19.55
CA ARG A 86 9.03 -11.79 -19.52
C ARG A 86 7.96 -12.80 -19.94
N PHE A 87 6.72 -12.60 -19.53
CA PHE A 87 5.67 -13.63 -19.62
C PHE A 87 4.46 -13.19 -20.40
N GLY A 88 4.52 -12.04 -21.07
CA GLY A 88 3.41 -11.49 -21.86
C GLY A 88 2.19 -11.25 -20.97
N TYR A 89 1.01 -11.61 -21.49
CA TYR A 89 -0.25 -11.39 -20.77
C TYR A 89 -0.54 -12.40 -19.64
N THR A 90 0.32 -13.43 -19.43
CA THR A 90 -0.01 -14.59 -18.57
C THR A 90 -0.29 -14.19 -17.11
N LEU A 91 0.41 -13.18 -16.59
CA LEU A 91 0.27 -12.74 -15.19
C LEU A 91 -0.92 -11.77 -14.95
N LEU A 92 -1.69 -11.41 -15.98
CA LEU A 92 -2.95 -10.65 -15.80
C LEU A 92 -3.94 -11.37 -14.89
N SER A 93 -3.97 -12.70 -14.94
CA SER A 93 -4.80 -13.52 -14.04
C SER A 93 -4.37 -13.35 -12.58
N VAL A 94 -3.08 -13.17 -12.32
CA VAL A 94 -2.56 -12.93 -10.96
C VAL A 94 -2.99 -11.55 -10.47
N ILE A 95 -2.86 -10.50 -11.30
CA ILE A 95 -3.34 -9.14 -10.96
C ILE A 95 -4.84 -9.18 -10.65
N LEU A 96 -5.64 -9.87 -11.48
CA LEU A 96 -7.09 -9.99 -11.25
C LEU A 96 -7.41 -10.69 -9.92
N ILE A 97 -6.81 -11.85 -9.67
CA ILE A 97 -7.05 -12.64 -8.45
C ILE A 97 -6.58 -11.86 -7.22
N SER A 98 -5.40 -11.26 -7.27
CA SER A 98 -4.86 -10.44 -6.18
C SER A 98 -5.76 -9.25 -5.88
N ASN A 99 -6.31 -8.59 -6.91
CA ASN A 99 -7.23 -7.48 -6.72
C ASN A 99 -8.58 -7.92 -6.11
N LEU A 100 -9.10 -9.10 -6.48
CA LEU A 100 -10.28 -9.67 -5.85
C LEU A 100 -10.03 -10.02 -4.37
N PHE A 101 -8.83 -10.55 -4.06
CA PHE A 101 -8.41 -10.75 -2.67
C PHE A 101 -8.36 -9.42 -1.91
N ALA A 102 -7.75 -8.41 -2.52
CA ALA A 102 -7.68 -7.06 -1.97
C ALA A 102 -9.07 -6.49 -1.68
N MET A 103 -10.02 -6.58 -2.61
CA MET A 103 -11.39 -6.09 -2.41
C MET A 103 -12.06 -6.73 -1.20
N LEU A 104 -11.91 -8.06 -1.02
CA LEU A 104 -12.47 -8.74 0.14
C LEU A 104 -11.75 -8.33 1.44
N LEU A 105 -10.43 -8.33 1.46
CA LEU A 105 -9.67 -7.99 2.66
C LEU A 105 -9.86 -6.53 3.08
N GLN A 106 -9.96 -5.61 2.12
CA GLN A 106 -10.28 -4.21 2.39
C GLN A 106 -11.73 -4.04 2.89
N HIS A 107 -12.68 -4.83 2.38
CA HIS A 107 -14.02 -4.89 2.96
C HIS A 107 -14.00 -5.34 4.44
N LEU A 108 -13.18 -6.33 4.79
CA LEU A 108 -13.04 -6.76 6.18
C LEU A 108 -12.40 -5.67 7.04
N SER A 109 -11.40 -4.99 6.52
CA SER A 109 -10.68 -3.91 7.20
C SER A 109 -11.60 -2.73 7.53
N LEU A 110 -12.30 -2.16 6.54
CA LEU A 110 -13.25 -1.08 6.78
C LEU A 110 -14.38 -1.50 7.72
N LYS A 111 -14.87 -2.73 7.58
CA LYS A 111 -15.91 -3.28 8.44
C LYS A 111 -15.44 -3.41 9.89
N LEU A 112 -14.19 -3.81 10.13
CA LEU A 112 -13.59 -3.83 11.47
C LEU A 112 -13.61 -2.43 12.07
N GLY A 113 -13.09 -1.43 11.35
CA GLY A 113 -13.05 -0.04 11.83
C GLY A 113 -14.42 0.54 12.16
N ILE A 114 -15.42 0.34 11.28
CA ILE A 114 -16.77 0.89 11.47
C ILE A 114 -17.53 0.15 12.58
N ALA A 115 -17.47 -1.17 12.61
CA ALA A 115 -18.28 -1.97 13.54
C ALA A 115 -17.72 -1.95 14.96
N SER A 116 -16.41 -2.12 15.14
CA SER A 116 -15.76 -2.18 16.45
C SER A 116 -15.34 -0.80 16.98
N GLY A 117 -15.18 0.21 16.12
CA GLY A 117 -14.58 1.49 16.47
C GLY A 117 -13.08 1.39 16.79
N ARG A 118 -12.43 0.29 16.38
CA ARG A 118 -10.99 0.03 16.55
C ARG A 118 -10.37 -0.24 15.17
N ASP A 119 -9.22 0.33 14.89
CA ASP A 119 -8.43 -0.10 13.75
C ASP A 119 -7.76 -1.45 14.01
N LEU A 120 -7.17 -2.04 12.97
CA LEU A 120 -6.56 -3.37 13.05
C LEU A 120 -5.38 -3.42 14.04
N ALA A 121 -4.57 -2.37 14.12
CA ALA A 121 -3.42 -2.31 15.04
C ALA A 121 -3.89 -2.25 16.51
N GLN A 122 -4.91 -1.43 16.78
CA GLN A 122 -5.56 -1.37 18.09
C GLN A 122 -6.21 -2.69 18.46
N ALA A 123 -6.91 -3.33 17.51
CA ALA A 123 -7.54 -4.63 17.74
C ALA A 123 -6.50 -5.70 18.10
N CYS A 124 -5.33 -5.67 17.46
CA CYS A 124 -4.20 -6.55 17.80
C CYS A 124 -3.70 -6.26 19.20
N ARG A 125 -3.44 -5.01 19.55
CA ARG A 125 -2.98 -4.60 20.88
C ARG A 125 -3.96 -5.01 21.98
N ASP A 126 -5.26 -4.83 21.75
CA ASP A 126 -6.30 -5.06 22.75
C ASP A 126 -6.60 -6.56 22.95
N ASN A 127 -6.30 -7.43 21.98
CA ASN A 127 -6.65 -8.86 22.01
C ASN A 127 -5.46 -9.82 22.10
N TYR A 128 -4.24 -9.38 21.82
CA TYR A 128 -3.03 -10.21 21.92
C TYR A 128 -2.17 -9.81 23.12
N SER A 129 -1.28 -10.72 23.56
CA SER A 129 -0.29 -10.43 24.59
C SER A 129 0.71 -9.36 24.10
N ARG A 130 1.30 -8.61 25.03
CA ARG A 130 2.29 -7.56 24.71
C ARG A 130 3.43 -8.04 23.78
N PRO A 131 4.07 -9.22 24.02
CA PRO A 131 5.13 -9.69 23.14
C PRO A 131 4.64 -9.95 21.70
N VAL A 132 3.45 -10.57 21.54
CA VAL A 132 2.87 -10.83 20.21
C VAL A 132 2.55 -9.51 19.51
N SER A 133 1.93 -8.56 20.18
CA SER A 133 1.64 -7.23 19.62
C SER A 133 2.92 -6.50 19.20
N PHE A 134 3.99 -6.61 19.99
CA PHE A 134 5.28 -6.01 19.67
C PHE A 134 5.93 -6.63 18.43
N VAL A 135 5.88 -7.95 18.29
CA VAL A 135 6.38 -8.65 17.09
C VAL A 135 5.57 -8.24 15.85
N LEU A 136 4.24 -8.19 15.95
CA LEU A 136 3.38 -7.75 14.85
C LEU A 136 3.66 -6.29 14.46
N TRP A 137 3.94 -5.43 15.44
CA TRP A 137 4.36 -4.06 15.17
C TRP A 137 5.68 -4.01 14.39
N ILE A 138 6.73 -4.74 14.82
CA ILE A 138 8.01 -4.78 14.11
C ILE A 138 7.83 -5.24 12.68
N LEU A 139 7.06 -6.33 12.46
CA LEU A 139 6.79 -6.85 11.12
C LEU A 139 6.05 -5.82 10.25
N SER A 140 5.13 -5.06 10.84
CA SER A 140 4.42 -4.00 10.13
C SER A 140 5.33 -2.80 9.80
N GLU A 141 6.26 -2.44 10.68
CA GLU A 141 7.25 -1.37 10.41
C GLU A 141 8.24 -1.79 9.30
N ILE A 142 8.63 -3.08 9.25
CA ILE A 142 9.46 -3.61 8.14
C ILE A 142 8.70 -3.47 6.80
N ALA A 143 7.42 -3.80 6.76
CA ALA A 143 6.61 -3.64 5.57
C ALA A 143 6.49 -2.16 5.15
N ILE A 144 6.27 -1.25 6.09
CA ILE A 144 6.20 0.19 5.82
C ILE A 144 7.54 0.72 5.30
N ALA A 145 8.66 0.28 5.89
CA ALA A 145 10.00 0.65 5.41
C ALA A 145 10.27 0.14 3.99
N ALA A 146 9.80 -1.07 3.65
CA ALA A 146 9.91 -1.62 2.30
C ALA A 146 9.06 -0.81 1.29
N THR A 147 7.86 -0.36 1.68
CA THR A 147 7.04 0.53 0.84
C THR A 147 7.70 1.90 0.68
N ASP A 148 8.16 2.51 1.76
CA ASP A 148 8.86 3.80 1.71
C ASP A 148 10.10 3.73 0.81
N LEU A 149 10.80 2.60 0.79
CA LEU A 149 11.94 2.36 -0.10
C LEU A 149 11.52 2.36 -1.57
N ALA A 150 10.43 1.67 -1.91
CA ALA A 150 9.90 1.66 -3.27
C ALA A 150 9.46 3.06 -3.73
N GLU A 151 8.82 3.83 -2.85
CA GLU A 151 8.40 5.21 -3.12
C GLU A 151 9.60 6.14 -3.39
N VAL A 152 10.66 6.02 -2.58
CA VAL A 152 11.90 6.80 -2.75
C VAL A 152 12.55 6.50 -4.09
N ILE A 153 12.72 5.22 -4.42
CA ILE A 153 13.34 4.79 -5.66
C ILE A 153 12.49 5.20 -6.86
N GLY A 154 11.20 4.91 -6.86
CA GLY A 154 10.29 5.23 -7.96
C GLY A 154 10.21 6.73 -8.23
N SER A 155 10.11 7.55 -7.18
CA SER A 155 10.14 9.01 -7.31
C SER A 155 11.49 9.51 -7.85
N ALA A 156 12.60 8.93 -7.42
CA ALA A 156 13.94 9.29 -7.90
C ALA A 156 14.11 8.92 -9.39
N ILE A 157 13.64 7.75 -9.81
CA ILE A 157 13.61 7.35 -11.22
C ILE A 157 12.76 8.33 -12.03
N ALA A 158 11.55 8.66 -11.59
CA ALA A 158 10.69 9.61 -12.30
C ALA A 158 11.34 10.99 -12.45
N LEU A 159 12.02 11.49 -11.41
CA LEU A 159 12.77 12.75 -11.47
C LEU A 159 13.97 12.67 -12.43
N ASN A 160 14.64 11.51 -12.50
CA ASN A 160 15.72 11.28 -13.46
C ASN A 160 15.15 11.32 -14.90
N LEU A 161 14.06 10.61 -15.17
CA LEU A 161 13.46 10.50 -16.50
C LEU A 161 12.88 11.84 -17.01
N LEU A 162 12.24 12.62 -16.11
CA LEU A 162 11.61 13.89 -16.50
C LEU A 162 12.60 15.06 -16.60
N PHE A 163 13.58 15.11 -15.69
CA PHE A 163 14.44 16.28 -15.49
C PHE A 163 15.93 15.98 -15.66
N GLY A 164 16.33 14.72 -15.95
CA GLY A 164 17.73 14.33 -16.07
C GLY A 164 18.52 14.39 -14.74
N LEU A 165 17.84 14.39 -13.60
CA LEU A 165 18.50 14.42 -12.30
C LEU A 165 19.22 13.08 -12.04
N PRO A 166 20.53 13.07 -11.69
CA PRO A 166 21.20 11.84 -11.30
C PRO A 166 20.46 11.09 -10.18
N LEU A 167 20.33 9.77 -10.30
CA LEU A 167 19.53 8.93 -9.40
C LEU A 167 19.83 9.16 -7.91
N PRO A 168 21.11 9.23 -7.44
CA PRO A 168 21.41 9.55 -6.05
C PRO A 168 20.89 10.93 -5.59
N ILE A 169 20.91 11.91 -6.49
CA ILE A 169 20.39 13.26 -6.20
C ILE A 169 18.86 13.20 -6.12
N GLY A 170 18.21 12.47 -7.03
CA GLY A 170 16.78 12.20 -6.99
C GLY A 170 16.35 11.57 -5.66
N VAL A 171 17.07 10.54 -5.20
CA VAL A 171 16.84 9.90 -3.89
C VAL A 171 16.92 10.90 -2.75
N LEU A 172 17.95 11.75 -2.71
CA LEU A 172 18.06 12.81 -1.67
C LEU A 172 16.94 13.84 -1.79
N PHE A 173 16.52 14.16 -3.01
CA PHE A 173 15.43 15.12 -3.24
C PHE A 173 14.09 14.64 -2.68
N THR A 174 13.85 13.33 -2.67
CA THR A 174 12.61 12.77 -2.07
C THR A 174 12.52 13.01 -0.56
N ALA A 175 13.59 13.36 0.14
CA ALA A 175 13.52 13.75 1.54
C ALA A 175 12.62 14.99 1.76
N PHE A 176 12.49 15.88 0.77
CA PHE A 176 11.64 17.06 0.84
C PHE A 176 10.13 16.73 0.72
N ASP A 177 9.76 15.52 0.24
CA ASP A 177 8.37 15.07 0.20
C ASP A 177 7.73 15.12 1.59
N VAL A 178 8.53 14.89 2.64
CA VAL A 178 8.11 15.00 4.04
C VAL A 178 7.45 16.35 4.32
N LEU A 179 8.07 17.44 3.85
CA LEU A 179 7.57 18.80 4.09
C LEU A 179 6.24 19.03 3.36
N ILE A 180 6.11 18.51 2.15
CA ILE A 180 4.89 18.60 1.35
C ILE A 180 3.73 17.86 2.05
N VAL A 181 3.98 16.62 2.48
CA VAL A 181 3.00 15.81 3.21
C VAL A 181 2.53 16.50 4.48
N LEU A 182 3.47 17.01 5.29
CA LEU A 182 3.17 17.69 6.54
C LEU A 182 2.38 18.99 6.34
N TYR A 183 2.70 19.75 5.29
CA TYR A 183 1.95 20.94 4.95
C TYR A 183 0.47 20.64 4.64
N PHE A 184 0.22 19.59 3.84
CA PHE A 184 -1.15 19.23 3.48
C PHE A 184 -1.92 18.57 4.64
N GLN A 185 -1.26 17.82 5.53
CA GLN A 185 -1.90 17.28 6.73
C GLN A 185 -2.51 18.38 7.62
N GLN A 186 -1.87 19.56 7.69
CA GLN A 186 -2.39 20.70 8.46
C GLN A 186 -3.63 21.35 7.85
N LYS A 187 -3.89 21.13 6.56
CA LYS A 187 -5.03 21.72 5.84
C LYS A 187 -6.34 20.95 5.97
N GLY A 188 -6.28 19.76 6.55
CA GLY A 188 -7.44 18.89 6.77
C GLY A 188 -7.47 17.67 5.84
N PHE A 189 -8.12 16.62 6.33
CA PHE A 189 -8.09 15.30 5.70
C PHE A 189 -8.70 15.29 4.29
N ARG A 190 -9.77 16.08 4.05
CA ARG A 190 -10.43 16.18 2.75
C ARG A 190 -9.52 16.74 1.64
N ILE A 191 -8.58 17.61 2.00
CA ILE A 191 -7.61 18.15 1.03
C ILE A 191 -6.63 17.05 0.60
N ILE A 192 -6.17 16.24 1.53
CA ILE A 192 -5.31 15.07 1.22
C ILE A 192 -6.03 14.13 0.25
N GLU A 193 -7.29 13.78 0.53
CA GLU A 193 -8.11 12.94 -0.36
C GLU A 193 -8.25 13.54 -1.75
N SER A 194 -8.41 14.86 -1.85
CA SER A 194 -8.55 15.55 -3.14
C SER A 194 -7.24 15.56 -3.94
N ILE A 195 -6.10 15.72 -3.28
CA ILE A 195 -4.79 15.65 -3.91
C ILE A 195 -4.54 14.23 -4.45
N VAL A 196 -4.80 13.23 -3.63
CA VAL A 196 -4.68 11.83 -4.01
C VAL A 196 -5.58 11.51 -5.21
N ALA A 197 -6.83 12.02 -5.21
CA ALA A 197 -7.74 11.88 -6.34
C ALA A 197 -7.20 12.52 -7.63
N GLY A 198 -6.59 13.69 -7.52
CA GLY A 198 -5.96 14.38 -8.64
C GLY A 198 -4.79 13.60 -9.21
N LEU A 199 -3.90 13.12 -8.34
CA LEU A 199 -2.74 12.30 -8.75
C LEU A 199 -3.18 10.98 -9.41
N MET A 200 -4.18 10.29 -8.83
CA MET A 200 -4.77 9.10 -9.46
C MET A 200 -5.39 9.41 -10.82
N GLY A 201 -6.01 10.59 -10.96
CA GLY A 201 -6.53 11.06 -12.24
C GLY A 201 -5.42 11.21 -13.31
N VAL A 202 -4.27 11.74 -12.93
CA VAL A 202 -3.10 11.85 -13.82
C VAL A 202 -2.64 10.46 -14.25
N ILE A 203 -2.48 9.52 -13.31
CA ILE A 203 -2.06 8.14 -13.60
C ILE A 203 -3.06 7.47 -14.55
N LEU A 204 -4.35 7.55 -14.24
CA LEU A 204 -5.41 6.93 -15.04
C LEU A 204 -5.44 7.48 -16.48
N LEU A 205 -5.36 8.80 -16.65
CA LEU A 205 -5.36 9.42 -17.96
C LEU A 205 -4.12 9.06 -18.77
N SER A 206 -2.95 8.99 -18.15
CA SER A 206 -1.72 8.53 -18.77
C SER A 206 -1.87 7.11 -19.29
N PHE A 207 -2.38 6.17 -18.48
CA PHE A 207 -2.56 4.78 -18.95
C PHE A 207 -3.70 4.59 -19.94
N ILE A 208 -4.73 5.40 -19.92
CA ILE A 208 -5.74 5.43 -21.01
C ILE A 208 -5.06 5.81 -22.34
N TYR A 209 -4.21 6.83 -22.34
CA TYR A 209 -3.43 7.22 -23.50
C TYR A 209 -2.50 6.09 -23.97
N GLU A 210 -1.73 5.48 -23.07
CA GLU A 210 -0.81 4.37 -23.37
C GLU A 210 -1.55 3.16 -23.95
N MET A 211 -2.71 2.80 -23.42
CA MET A 211 -3.54 1.72 -23.98
C MET A 211 -4.07 2.02 -25.36
N PHE A 212 -4.44 3.27 -25.62
CA PHE A 212 -4.91 3.69 -26.95
C PHE A 212 -3.79 3.60 -27.99
N VAL A 213 -2.59 4.03 -27.65
CA VAL A 213 -1.44 4.08 -28.55
C VAL A 213 -0.84 2.68 -28.78
N SER A 214 -0.72 1.86 -27.75
CA SER A 214 -0.09 0.53 -27.81
C SER A 214 -0.91 -0.52 -28.57
N GLN A 215 -2.22 -0.30 -28.77
CA GLN A 215 -3.14 -1.20 -29.48
C GLN A 215 -2.96 -2.68 -29.10
N PRO A 216 -3.18 -3.04 -27.84
CA PRO A 216 -2.95 -4.39 -27.35
C PRO A 216 -3.91 -5.41 -27.99
N SER A 217 -3.49 -6.69 -28.02
CA SER A 217 -4.32 -7.79 -28.50
C SER A 217 -5.44 -8.10 -27.52
N LEU A 218 -6.70 -7.86 -27.89
CA LEU A 218 -7.86 -8.20 -27.07
C LEU A 218 -7.93 -9.70 -26.75
N SER A 219 -7.61 -10.57 -27.71
CA SER A 219 -7.57 -12.03 -27.48
C SER A 219 -6.46 -12.40 -26.50
N GLY A 220 -5.30 -11.71 -26.56
CA GLY A 220 -4.20 -11.87 -25.61
C GLY A 220 -4.61 -11.48 -24.19
N ILE A 221 -5.30 -10.34 -24.04
CA ILE A 221 -5.82 -9.87 -22.73
C ILE A 221 -6.81 -10.88 -22.16
N VAL A 222 -7.83 -11.30 -22.93
CA VAL A 222 -8.82 -12.26 -22.45
C VAL A 222 -8.17 -13.61 -22.09
N GLY A 223 -7.23 -14.09 -22.91
CA GLY A 223 -6.48 -15.31 -22.61
C GLY A 223 -5.57 -15.18 -21.37
N GLY A 224 -5.02 -13.98 -21.13
CA GLY A 224 -4.19 -13.67 -19.96
C GLY A 224 -4.96 -13.57 -18.64
N LEU A 225 -6.26 -13.28 -18.69
CA LEU A 225 -7.12 -13.27 -17.50
C LEU A 225 -7.47 -14.68 -16.98
N LEU A 226 -7.18 -15.73 -17.77
CA LEU A 226 -7.37 -17.12 -17.35
C LEU A 226 -6.11 -17.65 -16.68
N PRO A 227 -6.21 -18.21 -15.45
CA PRO A 227 -5.05 -18.75 -14.74
C PRO A 227 -4.43 -19.93 -15.49
N LYS A 228 -3.10 -19.94 -15.61
CA LYS A 228 -2.34 -21.04 -16.23
C LYS A 228 -1.51 -21.77 -15.18
N THR A 229 -1.34 -23.08 -15.34
CA THR A 229 -0.52 -23.92 -14.44
C THR A 229 0.94 -23.51 -14.43
N GLU A 230 1.43 -22.90 -15.52
CA GLU A 230 2.80 -22.38 -15.64
C GLU A 230 3.16 -21.38 -14.55
N ILE A 231 2.19 -20.62 -14.04
CA ILE A 231 2.39 -19.62 -12.98
C ILE A 231 2.98 -20.26 -11.72
N VAL A 232 2.58 -21.49 -11.40
CA VAL A 232 3.07 -22.19 -10.20
C VAL A 232 4.20 -23.17 -10.49
N THR A 233 4.39 -23.62 -11.76
CA THR A 233 5.42 -24.60 -12.13
C THR A 233 6.72 -23.95 -12.57
N ASN A 234 6.67 -22.74 -13.15
CA ASN A 234 7.86 -21.97 -13.54
C ASN A 234 8.37 -21.14 -12.32
N PRO A 235 9.59 -21.36 -11.82
CA PRO A 235 10.11 -20.66 -10.64
C PRO A 235 10.17 -19.14 -10.81
N GLY A 236 10.59 -18.65 -11.98
CA GLY A 236 10.69 -17.21 -12.26
C GLY A 236 9.31 -16.56 -12.33
N MET A 237 8.34 -17.22 -12.98
CA MET A 237 6.96 -16.74 -13.06
C MET A 237 6.30 -16.72 -11.69
N LEU A 238 6.52 -17.75 -10.86
CA LEU A 238 5.99 -17.81 -9.50
C LEU A 238 6.57 -16.69 -8.61
N TYR A 239 7.88 -16.40 -8.73
CA TYR A 239 8.50 -15.31 -7.97
C TYR A 239 7.84 -13.96 -8.27
N ILE A 240 7.67 -13.63 -9.54
CA ILE A 240 6.99 -12.38 -9.95
C ILE A 240 5.51 -12.40 -9.56
N ALA A 241 4.82 -13.54 -9.70
CA ALA A 241 3.43 -13.68 -9.26
C ALA A 241 3.25 -13.40 -7.76
N ILE A 242 4.18 -13.85 -6.91
CA ILE A 242 4.18 -13.56 -5.47
C ILE A 242 4.52 -12.08 -5.22
N GLY A 243 5.43 -11.50 -6.00
CA GLY A 243 5.70 -10.06 -6.00
C GLY A 243 4.45 -9.24 -6.31
N ILE A 244 3.73 -9.57 -7.41
CA ILE A 244 2.45 -8.94 -7.79
C ILE A 244 1.41 -9.08 -6.67
N LEU A 245 1.30 -10.26 -6.04
CA LEU A 245 0.38 -10.45 -4.91
C LEU A 245 0.73 -9.54 -3.72
N GLY A 246 2.01 -9.47 -3.35
CA GLY A 246 2.50 -8.62 -2.26
C GLY A 246 2.34 -7.13 -2.54
N ALA A 247 2.61 -6.73 -3.77
CA ALA A 247 2.40 -5.39 -4.28
C ALA A 247 0.91 -5.00 -4.29
N THR A 248 0.04 -5.92 -4.75
CA THR A 248 -1.40 -5.66 -4.85
C THR A 248 -2.09 -5.72 -3.49
N VAL A 249 -1.77 -6.68 -2.60
CA VAL A 249 -2.43 -6.82 -1.30
C VAL A 249 -1.52 -6.30 -0.20
N MET A 250 -1.38 -5.00 -0.12
CA MET A 250 -0.46 -4.37 0.82
C MET A 250 -0.94 -4.49 2.28
N PRO A 251 -0.12 -5.06 3.17
CA PRO A 251 -0.52 -5.26 4.57
C PRO A 251 -0.76 -3.96 5.33
N HIS A 252 0.04 -2.93 5.11
CA HIS A 252 -0.10 -1.64 5.79
C HIS A 252 -1.39 -0.91 5.39
N ASN A 253 -1.93 -1.14 4.19
CA ASN A 253 -3.21 -0.61 3.75
C ASN A 253 -4.41 -1.24 4.48
N LEU A 254 -4.28 -2.44 5.04
CA LEU A 254 -5.30 -3.02 5.91
C LEU A 254 -5.41 -2.25 7.24
N TYR A 255 -4.26 -1.86 7.81
CA TYR A 255 -4.23 -0.99 9.00
C TYR A 255 -4.79 0.40 8.68
N LEU A 256 -4.34 0.99 7.57
CA LEU A 256 -4.77 2.31 7.10
C LEU A 256 -6.29 2.37 6.96
N HIS A 257 -6.89 1.48 6.18
CA HIS A 257 -8.32 1.52 5.87
C HIS A 257 -9.20 1.40 7.11
N SER A 258 -8.86 0.49 8.03
CA SER A 258 -9.61 0.30 9.28
C SER A 258 -9.63 1.56 10.17
N SER A 259 -8.62 2.41 10.04
CA SER A 259 -8.54 3.69 10.76
C SER A 259 -9.24 4.82 10.01
N ILE A 260 -8.88 5.07 8.72
CA ILE A 260 -9.36 6.26 7.99
C ILE A 260 -10.85 6.25 7.66
N VAL A 261 -11.52 5.08 7.64
CA VAL A 261 -12.99 5.04 7.53
C VAL A 261 -13.70 5.72 8.70
N GLN A 262 -13.03 5.84 9.85
CA GLN A 262 -13.54 6.49 11.06
C GLN A 262 -13.50 8.03 10.96
N THR A 263 -12.89 8.59 9.93
CA THR A 263 -12.93 10.05 9.64
C THR A 263 -14.34 10.52 9.29
N ARG A 264 -15.23 9.61 8.88
CA ARG A 264 -16.63 9.91 8.54
C ARG A 264 -17.49 9.99 9.79
N ALA A 265 -18.28 11.08 9.90
CA ALA A 265 -19.21 11.30 11.00
C ALA A 265 -20.54 10.56 10.75
N PHE A 266 -20.52 9.21 10.78
CA PHE A 266 -21.72 8.38 10.66
C PHE A 266 -22.34 8.10 12.04
N LYS A 267 -23.66 7.83 12.06
CA LYS A 267 -24.36 7.42 13.28
C LYS A 267 -23.81 6.08 13.80
N ARG A 268 -23.56 5.99 15.10
CA ARG A 268 -22.93 4.81 15.75
C ARG A 268 -23.94 3.70 16.08
N ASP A 269 -25.23 3.90 15.79
CA ASP A 269 -26.25 2.87 15.86
C ASP A 269 -26.09 1.83 14.73
N ASP A 270 -26.83 0.75 14.81
CA ASP A 270 -26.68 -0.37 13.87
C ASP A 270 -27.03 0.00 12.43
N GLU A 271 -28.04 0.83 12.22
CA GLU A 271 -28.43 1.28 10.89
C GLU A 271 -27.40 2.24 10.30
N GLY A 272 -26.84 3.15 11.11
CA GLY A 272 -25.76 4.03 10.70
C GLY A 272 -24.50 3.25 10.33
N LYS A 273 -24.08 2.28 11.14
CA LYS A 273 -22.96 1.38 10.84
C LYS A 273 -23.20 0.57 9.57
N LYS A 274 -24.39 0.00 9.38
CA LYS A 274 -24.75 -0.73 8.17
C LYS A 274 -24.68 0.14 6.92
N SER A 275 -25.21 1.36 7.01
CA SER A 275 -25.11 2.34 5.93
C SER A 275 -23.64 2.71 5.65
N ALA A 276 -22.85 2.98 6.68
CA ALA A 276 -21.44 3.32 6.55
C ALA A 276 -20.64 2.19 5.89
N ILE A 277 -20.81 0.93 6.32
CA ILE A 277 -20.16 -0.23 5.70
C ILE A 277 -20.54 -0.33 4.22
N LYS A 278 -21.83 -0.15 3.87
CA LYS A 278 -22.27 -0.20 2.47
C LYS A 278 -21.56 0.83 1.60
N PHE A 279 -21.59 2.10 1.98
CA PHE A 279 -20.99 3.18 1.18
C PHE A 279 -19.47 3.09 1.13
N ALA A 280 -18.81 2.77 2.26
CA ALA A 280 -17.36 2.55 2.28
C ALA A 280 -16.92 1.35 1.44
N THR A 281 -17.75 0.28 1.39
CA THR A 281 -17.47 -0.87 0.51
C THR A 281 -17.58 -0.47 -0.97
N ILE A 282 -18.58 0.32 -1.34
CA ILE A 282 -18.71 0.81 -2.73
C ILE A 282 -17.51 1.68 -3.11
N ASP A 283 -17.13 2.64 -2.25
CA ASP A 283 -15.96 3.50 -2.43
C ASP A 283 -14.69 2.66 -2.65
N SER A 284 -14.43 1.72 -1.76
CA SER A 284 -13.27 0.84 -1.83
C SER A 284 -13.26 -0.06 -3.09
N THR A 285 -14.41 -0.67 -3.42
CA THR A 285 -14.50 -1.57 -4.57
C THR A 285 -14.30 -0.83 -5.90
N VAL A 286 -14.90 0.35 -6.05
CA VAL A 286 -14.73 1.18 -7.24
C VAL A 286 -13.28 1.65 -7.36
N SER A 287 -12.69 2.14 -6.27
CA SER A 287 -11.30 2.63 -6.27
C SER A 287 -10.30 1.52 -6.56
N LEU A 288 -10.48 0.32 -5.99
CA LEU A 288 -9.65 -0.85 -6.29
C LEU A 288 -9.88 -1.36 -7.74
N GLY A 289 -11.07 -1.19 -8.29
CA GLY A 289 -11.33 -1.44 -9.72
C GLY A 289 -10.52 -0.53 -10.64
N ILE A 290 -10.37 0.75 -10.27
CA ILE A 290 -9.49 1.69 -10.98
C ILE A 290 -8.02 1.26 -10.86
N ALA A 291 -7.57 0.87 -9.66
CA ALA A 291 -6.21 0.37 -9.46
C ALA A 291 -5.94 -0.92 -10.27
N PHE A 292 -6.90 -1.83 -10.34
CA PHE A 292 -6.82 -3.01 -11.21
C PHE A 292 -6.63 -2.64 -12.69
N PHE A 293 -7.40 -1.66 -13.19
CA PHE A 293 -7.24 -1.18 -14.55
C PHE A 293 -5.84 -0.63 -14.78
N ILE A 294 -5.30 0.18 -13.86
CA ILE A 294 -3.97 0.78 -13.99
C ILE A 294 -2.89 -0.31 -14.00
N ASN A 295 -2.85 -1.21 -13.00
CA ASN A 295 -1.86 -2.29 -12.94
C ASN A 295 -1.98 -3.25 -14.14
N GLY A 296 -3.20 -3.62 -14.51
CA GLY A 296 -3.44 -4.38 -15.73
C GLY A 296 -2.89 -3.68 -16.97
N SER A 297 -3.06 -2.34 -17.05
CA SER A 297 -2.54 -1.55 -18.18
C SER A 297 -1.01 -1.51 -18.21
N ILE A 298 -0.33 -1.44 -17.05
CA ILE A 298 1.14 -1.51 -16.98
C ILE A 298 1.64 -2.84 -17.55
N LEU A 299 1.08 -3.95 -17.07
CA LEU A 299 1.45 -5.28 -17.55
C LEU A 299 1.12 -5.47 -19.05
N ILE A 300 -0.06 -5.02 -19.50
CA ILE A 300 -0.49 -5.08 -20.90
C ILE A 300 0.44 -4.25 -21.79
N LEU A 301 0.82 -3.05 -21.36
CA LEU A 301 1.76 -2.20 -22.06
C LEU A 301 3.11 -2.91 -22.24
N ALA A 302 3.66 -3.45 -21.13
CA ALA A 302 4.92 -4.19 -21.15
C ALA A 302 4.84 -5.45 -22.06
N ALA A 303 3.74 -6.19 -22.00
CA ALA A 303 3.51 -7.35 -22.88
C ALA A 303 3.42 -6.96 -24.34
N THR A 304 2.79 -5.83 -24.66
CA THR A 304 2.57 -5.37 -26.05
C THR A 304 3.81 -4.70 -26.63
N ALA A 305 4.44 -3.79 -25.86
CA ALA A 305 5.59 -3.04 -26.30
C ALA A 305 6.88 -3.90 -26.27
N PHE A 306 7.11 -4.68 -25.23
CA PHE A 306 8.38 -5.37 -25.04
C PHE A 306 8.32 -6.84 -25.44
N HIS A 307 7.47 -7.65 -24.80
CA HIS A 307 7.40 -9.09 -25.07
C HIS A 307 7.14 -9.41 -26.53
N LYS A 308 6.18 -8.76 -27.16
CA LYS A 308 5.83 -8.97 -28.58
C LYS A 308 6.98 -8.62 -29.54
N ASN A 309 7.84 -7.67 -29.16
CA ASN A 309 8.98 -7.23 -29.94
C ASN A 309 10.31 -7.93 -29.60
N GLY A 310 10.27 -8.99 -28.76
CA GLY A 310 11.43 -9.80 -28.41
C GLY A 310 12.30 -9.25 -27.27
N HIS A 311 11.84 -8.22 -26.57
CA HIS A 311 12.51 -7.65 -25.40
C HIS A 311 12.00 -8.35 -24.11
N PHE A 312 12.55 -9.54 -23.79
CA PHE A 312 12.07 -10.38 -22.68
C PHE A 312 12.72 -10.08 -21.32
N GLU A 313 13.69 -9.20 -21.27
CA GLU A 313 14.46 -8.93 -20.03
C GLU A 313 14.28 -7.52 -19.49
N ILE A 314 13.22 -6.81 -19.92
CA ILE A 314 12.93 -5.46 -19.42
C ILE A 314 12.29 -5.61 -18.03
N ALA A 315 13.10 -5.41 -17.00
CA ALA A 315 12.68 -5.33 -15.61
C ALA A 315 12.87 -3.92 -15.05
N ASP A 316 13.70 -3.10 -15.70
CA ASP A 316 13.99 -1.73 -15.27
C ASP A 316 12.98 -0.73 -15.87
N ILE A 317 12.45 0.12 -14.98
CA ILE A 317 11.51 1.19 -15.36
C ILE A 317 12.17 2.20 -16.31
N THR A 318 13.47 2.44 -16.15
CA THR A 318 14.25 3.34 -17.01
C THR A 318 14.36 2.81 -18.42
N ASP A 319 14.67 1.50 -18.58
CA ASP A 319 14.71 0.83 -19.87
C ASP A 319 13.32 0.88 -20.54
N ALA A 320 12.27 0.61 -19.77
CA ALA A 320 10.90 0.70 -20.28
C ALA A 320 10.58 2.09 -20.82
N TYR A 321 10.93 3.15 -20.11
CA TYR A 321 10.75 4.54 -20.56
C TYR A 321 11.45 4.83 -21.90
N HIS A 322 12.73 4.47 -22.02
CA HIS A 322 13.51 4.76 -23.23
C HIS A 322 13.04 3.97 -24.45
N LEU A 323 12.41 2.83 -24.27
CA LEU A 323 11.92 1.98 -25.34
C LEU A 323 10.48 2.30 -25.79
N LEU A 324 9.67 2.99 -24.94
CA LEU A 324 8.27 3.25 -25.26
C LEU A 324 8.07 4.10 -26.52
N ASP A 325 8.67 5.28 -26.60
CA ASP A 325 8.52 6.17 -27.76
C ASP A 325 8.97 5.52 -29.08
N PRO A 326 10.17 4.91 -29.17
CA PRO A 326 10.61 4.25 -30.39
C PRO A 326 9.73 3.06 -30.82
N ILE A 327 9.29 2.24 -29.85
CA ILE A 327 8.50 1.03 -30.15
C ILE A 327 7.08 1.38 -30.54
N LEU A 328 6.46 2.34 -29.86
CA LEU A 328 5.09 2.76 -30.15
C LEU A 328 4.99 3.72 -31.32
N GLY A 329 6.13 4.26 -31.81
CA GLY A 329 6.18 5.19 -32.91
C GLY A 329 5.51 6.54 -32.66
N VAL A 330 5.44 6.95 -31.37
CA VAL A 330 4.82 8.20 -30.94
C VAL A 330 5.77 8.98 -30.05
N SER A 331 5.66 10.30 -30.08
CA SER A 331 6.36 11.17 -29.13
C SER A 331 5.49 11.31 -27.86
N PHE A 332 6.12 11.42 -26.68
CA PHE A 332 5.48 11.67 -25.40
C PHE A 332 4.92 10.45 -24.63
N ALA A 333 4.93 9.21 -25.15
CA ALA A 333 4.54 8.03 -24.39
C ALA A 333 5.42 7.92 -23.12
N GLY A 334 6.74 7.99 -23.26
CA GLY A 334 7.65 8.00 -22.13
C GLY A 334 7.38 9.14 -21.15
N VAL A 335 7.06 10.34 -21.62
CA VAL A 335 6.74 11.48 -20.73
C VAL A 335 5.48 11.21 -19.89
N PHE A 336 4.40 10.68 -20.49
CA PHE A 336 3.19 10.32 -19.76
C PHE A 336 3.45 9.18 -18.77
N PHE A 337 4.26 8.21 -19.15
CA PHE A 337 4.71 7.13 -18.29
C PHE A 337 5.48 7.67 -17.07
N ALA A 338 6.47 8.55 -17.26
CA ALA A 338 7.24 9.14 -16.17
C ALA A 338 6.42 10.08 -15.26
N LEU A 339 5.47 10.84 -15.83
CA LEU A 339 4.53 11.66 -15.06
C LEU A 339 3.61 10.79 -14.19
N ALA A 340 3.11 9.67 -14.74
CA ALA A 340 2.31 8.73 -13.98
C ALA A 340 3.12 8.06 -12.87
N LEU A 341 4.39 7.70 -13.11
CA LEU A 341 5.29 7.16 -12.10
C LEU A 341 5.55 8.15 -10.96
N LEU A 342 5.80 9.43 -11.29
CA LEU A 342 5.98 10.47 -10.29
C LEU A 342 4.71 10.67 -9.44
N ALA A 343 3.54 10.74 -10.10
CA ALA A 343 2.26 10.85 -9.41
C ALA A 343 1.98 9.63 -8.51
N SER A 344 2.35 8.43 -8.96
CA SER A 344 2.28 7.18 -8.19
C SER A 344 3.14 7.24 -6.92
N GLY A 345 4.42 7.56 -7.05
CA GLY A 345 5.33 7.70 -5.91
C GLY A 345 4.86 8.75 -4.90
N GLN A 346 4.41 9.92 -5.37
CA GLN A 346 3.94 11.00 -4.49
C GLN A 346 2.64 10.66 -3.78
N SER A 347 1.67 10.04 -4.46
CA SER A 347 0.41 9.66 -3.86
C SER A 347 0.56 8.52 -2.85
N SER A 348 1.40 7.52 -3.15
CA SER A 348 1.74 6.42 -2.24
C SER A 348 2.46 6.93 -0.98
N THR A 349 3.37 7.90 -1.11
CA THR A 349 4.05 8.56 0.01
C THR A 349 3.08 9.19 1.02
N LEU A 350 1.98 9.81 0.55
CA LEU A 350 0.94 10.34 1.44
C LEU A 350 0.27 9.24 2.26
N THR A 351 -0.09 8.13 1.63
CA THR A 351 -0.80 7.02 2.29
C THR A 351 0.10 6.19 3.18
N GLY A 352 1.34 5.92 2.77
CA GLY A 352 2.37 5.25 3.58
C GLY A 352 2.68 5.99 4.87
N THR A 353 2.74 7.34 4.81
CA THR A 353 2.91 8.19 6.01
C THR A 353 1.79 7.97 7.02
N LEU A 354 0.54 8.00 6.57
CA LEU A 354 -0.63 7.81 7.44
C LEU A 354 -0.67 6.38 8.00
N ALA A 355 -0.42 5.37 7.15
CA ALA A 355 -0.39 3.98 7.57
C ALA A 355 0.63 3.75 8.69
N GLY A 356 1.81 4.30 8.52
CA GLY A 356 2.83 4.24 9.53
C GLY A 356 2.46 4.92 10.83
N GLN A 357 1.80 6.09 10.82
CA GLN A 357 1.32 6.74 12.03
C GLN A 357 0.29 5.87 12.75
N ILE A 358 -0.67 5.29 12.01
CA ILE A 358 -1.70 4.39 12.53
C ILE A 358 -1.07 3.16 13.19
N VAL A 359 -0.12 2.52 12.54
CA VAL A 359 0.55 1.31 13.03
C VAL A 359 1.27 1.60 14.37
N MET A 360 2.04 2.68 14.42
CA MET A 360 2.76 3.05 15.65
C MET A 360 1.80 3.43 16.80
N GLU A 361 0.82 4.30 16.54
CA GLU A 361 -0.15 4.74 17.55
C GLU A 361 -1.05 3.57 17.99
N GLY A 362 -1.46 2.72 17.03
CA GLY A 362 -2.32 1.58 17.28
C GLY A 362 -1.67 0.50 18.15
N PHE A 363 -0.48 0.04 17.79
CA PHE A 363 0.23 -1.02 18.52
C PHE A 363 0.87 -0.55 19.83
N LEU A 364 1.57 0.58 19.80
CA LEU A 364 2.40 1.04 20.92
C LEU A 364 1.73 2.10 21.79
N ASN A 365 0.62 2.69 21.33
CA ASN A 365 0.00 3.87 21.95
C ASN A 365 0.98 5.04 22.13
N ILE A 366 2.00 5.15 21.27
CA ILE A 366 3.00 6.21 21.29
C ILE A 366 2.62 7.23 20.23
N ARG A 367 2.50 8.49 20.64
CA ARG A 367 2.19 9.62 19.75
C ARG A 367 3.45 10.43 19.51
N LEU A 368 4.19 10.11 18.47
CA LEU A 368 5.26 10.98 17.97
C LEU A 368 4.66 12.09 17.12
N LYS A 369 5.31 13.26 17.13
CA LYS A 369 4.95 14.29 16.15
C LYS A 369 5.10 13.72 14.74
N PRO A 370 4.11 13.88 13.84
CA PRO A 370 4.12 13.27 12.51
C PRO A 370 5.44 13.51 11.72
N TRP A 371 6.00 14.71 11.81
CA TRP A 371 7.25 15.04 11.14
C TRP A 371 8.46 14.22 11.64
N LEU A 372 8.55 13.99 12.96
CA LEU A 372 9.68 13.24 13.55
C LEU A 372 9.62 11.77 13.11
N ARG A 373 8.42 11.18 13.16
CA ARG A 373 8.23 9.83 12.70
C ARG A 373 8.58 9.69 11.22
N ARG A 374 8.05 10.58 10.39
CA ARG A 374 8.33 10.57 8.95
C ARG A 374 9.81 10.72 8.64
N LEU A 375 10.52 11.58 9.38
CA LEU A 375 11.96 11.73 9.22
C LEU A 375 12.72 10.44 9.51
N ILE A 376 12.29 9.69 10.54
CA ILE A 376 12.91 8.40 10.90
C ILE A 376 12.64 7.35 9.82
N THR A 377 11.38 7.14 9.42
CA THR A 377 11.04 6.13 8.41
C THR A 377 11.65 6.46 7.06
N ARG A 378 11.63 7.73 6.66
CA ARG A 378 12.27 8.17 5.41
C ARG A 378 13.79 8.00 5.44
N GLY A 379 14.43 8.26 6.57
CA GLY A 379 15.87 8.00 6.74
C GLY A 379 16.20 6.51 6.57
N ILE A 380 15.39 5.63 7.13
CA ILE A 380 15.54 4.16 6.98
C ILE A 380 15.39 3.75 5.52
N ALA A 381 14.51 4.37 4.74
CA ALA A 381 14.32 4.07 3.33
C ALA A 381 15.40 4.69 2.43
N ILE A 382 15.78 5.95 2.69
CA ILE A 382 16.75 6.70 1.87
C ILE A 382 18.17 6.07 1.94
N ILE A 383 18.61 5.62 3.11
CA ILE A 383 19.96 5.08 3.27
C ILE A 383 20.22 3.86 2.37
N PRO A 384 19.40 2.78 2.41
CA PRO A 384 19.59 1.66 1.49
C PRO A 384 19.43 2.07 0.02
N ALA A 385 18.41 2.90 -0.31
CA ALA A 385 18.19 3.37 -1.66
C ALA A 385 19.42 4.13 -2.21
N LEU A 386 20.02 5.01 -1.41
CA LEU A 386 21.19 5.77 -1.78
C LEU A 386 22.43 4.88 -1.98
N ILE A 387 22.64 3.91 -1.07
CA ILE A 387 23.74 2.96 -1.17
C ILE A 387 23.61 2.15 -2.48
N VAL A 388 22.43 1.62 -2.76
CA VAL A 388 22.19 0.82 -3.98
C VAL A 388 22.31 1.70 -5.24
N ALA A 389 21.75 2.90 -5.24
CA ALA A 389 21.86 3.83 -6.36
C ALA A 389 23.31 4.23 -6.69
N ILE A 390 24.16 4.38 -5.68
CA ILE A 390 25.58 4.73 -5.87
C ILE A 390 26.41 3.51 -6.32
N LEU A 391 26.18 2.33 -5.71
CA LEU A 391 27.04 1.16 -5.93
C LEU A 391 26.60 0.32 -7.14
N TYR A 392 25.31 0.22 -7.41
CA TYR A 392 24.74 -0.68 -8.41
C TYR A 392 23.94 0.02 -9.51
N GLY A 393 23.67 1.32 -9.37
CA GLY A 393 22.95 2.12 -10.36
C GLY A 393 21.49 1.67 -10.58
N GLU A 394 21.01 1.81 -11.81
CA GLU A 394 19.60 1.54 -12.18
C GLU A 394 19.23 0.08 -11.98
N LYS A 395 20.05 -0.87 -12.43
CA LYS A 395 19.77 -2.30 -12.29
C LYS A 395 19.58 -2.72 -10.83
N GLY A 396 20.43 -2.24 -9.92
CA GLY A 396 20.29 -2.56 -8.50
C GLY A 396 19.02 -1.96 -7.87
N THR A 397 18.57 -0.81 -8.37
CA THR A 397 17.31 -0.19 -7.90
C THR A 397 16.08 -0.97 -8.36
N ALA A 398 16.09 -1.52 -9.58
CA ALA A 398 15.01 -2.39 -10.06
C ALA A 398 14.89 -3.67 -9.20
N ASP A 399 16.00 -4.37 -8.95
CA ASP A 399 16.02 -5.56 -8.08
C ASP A 399 15.50 -5.23 -6.67
N LEU A 400 15.86 -4.07 -6.14
CA LEU A 400 15.43 -3.63 -4.81
C LEU A 400 13.93 -3.30 -4.76
N LEU A 401 13.37 -2.76 -5.85
CA LEU A 401 11.92 -2.55 -5.99
C LEU A 401 11.16 -3.87 -5.92
N VAL A 402 11.57 -4.87 -6.69
CA VAL A 402 10.91 -6.21 -6.69
C VAL A 402 11.07 -6.88 -5.33
N LEU A 403 12.27 -6.84 -4.73
CA LEU A 403 12.53 -7.40 -3.41
C LEU A 403 11.62 -6.76 -2.33
N SER A 404 11.39 -5.45 -2.40
CA SER A 404 10.49 -4.77 -1.46
C SER A 404 9.08 -5.36 -1.49
N GLN A 405 8.56 -5.71 -2.68
CA GLN A 405 7.22 -6.31 -2.82
C GLN A 405 7.16 -7.76 -2.29
N VAL A 406 8.24 -8.50 -2.41
CA VAL A 406 8.36 -9.83 -1.81
C VAL A 406 8.34 -9.73 -0.27
N ILE A 407 9.03 -8.76 0.32
CA ILE A 407 8.98 -8.49 1.76
C ILE A 407 7.55 -8.16 2.21
N LEU A 408 6.82 -7.34 1.43
CA LEU A 408 5.41 -7.03 1.70
C LEU A 408 4.53 -8.28 1.67
N SER A 409 4.73 -9.17 0.68
CA SER A 409 4.00 -10.43 0.60
C SER A 409 4.23 -11.32 1.82
N LEU A 410 5.46 -11.45 2.29
CA LEU A 410 5.80 -12.25 3.48
C LEU A 410 5.10 -11.71 4.74
N GLN A 411 5.07 -10.39 4.90
CA GLN A 411 4.43 -9.75 6.05
C GLN A 411 2.89 -9.82 5.98
N LEU A 412 2.31 -9.92 4.79
CA LEU A 412 0.86 -9.91 4.57
C LEU A 412 0.12 -10.96 5.41
N SER A 413 0.68 -12.17 5.57
CA SER A 413 0.10 -13.22 6.39
C SER A 413 -0.14 -12.78 7.82
N PHE A 414 0.76 -11.97 8.40
CA PHE A 414 0.68 -11.48 9.77
C PHE A 414 -0.35 -10.36 9.96
N ALA A 415 -0.77 -9.69 8.91
CA ALA A 415 -1.87 -8.72 8.94
C ALA A 415 -3.23 -9.39 8.68
N VAL A 416 -3.29 -10.33 7.72
CA VAL A 416 -4.54 -10.96 7.28
C VAL A 416 -5.10 -11.94 8.34
N ILE A 417 -4.25 -12.73 9.00
CA ILE A 417 -4.69 -13.69 10.03
C ILE A 417 -5.45 -12.96 11.16
N PRO A 418 -4.90 -11.92 11.82
CA PRO A 418 -5.64 -11.16 12.83
C PRO A 418 -6.93 -10.54 12.28
N LEU A 419 -6.88 -9.95 11.07
CA LEU A 419 -8.05 -9.32 10.45
C LEU A 419 -9.20 -10.30 10.28
N VAL A 420 -8.96 -11.48 9.72
CA VAL A 420 -9.99 -12.52 9.51
C VAL A 420 -10.48 -13.08 10.84
N PHE A 421 -9.59 -13.25 11.81
CA PHE A 421 -9.95 -13.71 13.15
C PHE A 421 -10.88 -12.71 13.85
N PHE A 422 -10.51 -11.42 13.89
CA PHE A 422 -11.31 -10.39 14.56
C PHE A 422 -12.66 -10.16 13.87
N THR A 423 -12.68 -10.08 12.54
CA THR A 423 -13.92 -9.86 11.79
C THR A 423 -14.88 -11.06 11.83
N SER A 424 -14.37 -12.27 12.15
CA SER A 424 -15.19 -13.47 12.36
C SER A 424 -15.70 -13.61 13.79
N SER A 425 -15.18 -12.83 14.74
CA SER A 425 -15.53 -12.93 16.16
C SER A 425 -16.82 -12.16 16.48
N LYS A 426 -17.85 -12.86 16.96
CA LYS A 426 -19.08 -12.23 17.44
C LYS A 426 -18.82 -11.35 18.70
N LYS A 427 -17.80 -11.66 19.49
CA LYS A 427 -17.44 -10.87 20.68
C LYS A 427 -16.94 -9.47 20.30
N ILE A 428 -16.22 -9.33 19.17
CA ILE A 428 -15.64 -8.07 18.71
C ILE A 428 -16.63 -7.33 17.79
N MET A 429 -17.25 -8.04 16.87
CA MET A 429 -18.05 -7.48 15.78
C MET A 429 -19.56 -7.44 16.06
N GLY A 430 -20.02 -8.09 17.13
CA GLY A 430 -21.45 -8.21 17.41
C GLY A 430 -22.20 -8.83 16.23
N ARG A 431 -23.27 -8.15 15.77
CA ARG A 431 -24.08 -8.56 14.62
C ARG A 431 -23.38 -8.38 13.26
N PHE A 432 -22.28 -7.64 13.21
CA PHE A 432 -21.49 -7.42 11.99
C PHE A 432 -20.41 -8.48 11.77
N ALA A 433 -20.36 -9.53 12.59
CA ALA A 433 -19.45 -10.67 12.37
C ALA A 433 -19.64 -11.28 10.97
N ASN A 434 -18.55 -11.82 10.40
CA ASN A 434 -18.58 -12.41 9.07
C ASN A 434 -19.64 -13.52 8.97
N SER A 435 -20.42 -13.52 7.88
CA SER A 435 -21.28 -14.64 7.52
C SER A 435 -20.45 -15.90 7.26
N GLY A 436 -21.07 -17.08 7.26
CA GLY A 436 -20.38 -18.34 7.00
C GLY A 436 -19.57 -18.33 5.70
N THR A 437 -20.18 -17.84 4.61
CA THR A 437 -19.54 -17.75 3.28
C THR A 437 -18.34 -16.82 3.29
N ILE A 438 -18.48 -15.60 3.83
CA ILE A 438 -17.38 -14.63 3.90
C ILE A 438 -16.24 -15.18 4.77
N ARG A 439 -16.56 -15.84 5.88
CA ARG A 439 -15.56 -16.45 6.77
C ARG A 439 -14.75 -17.53 6.04
N ILE A 440 -15.44 -18.46 5.35
CA ILE A 440 -14.76 -19.52 4.60
C ILE A 440 -13.87 -18.93 3.51
N LEU A 441 -14.42 -18.01 2.70
CA LEU A 441 -13.66 -17.37 1.61
C LEU A 441 -12.43 -16.62 2.14
N SER A 442 -12.57 -15.88 3.24
CA SER A 442 -11.47 -15.16 3.84
C SER A 442 -10.36 -16.10 4.34
N TRP A 443 -10.72 -17.24 4.95
CA TRP A 443 -9.72 -18.24 5.38
C TRP A 443 -9.07 -18.96 4.20
N VAL A 444 -9.82 -19.21 3.12
CA VAL A 444 -9.24 -19.78 1.87
C VAL A 444 -8.19 -18.82 1.31
N ILE A 445 -8.52 -17.53 1.19
CA ILE A 445 -7.56 -16.51 0.73
C ILE A 445 -6.34 -16.46 1.65
N THR A 446 -6.54 -16.45 2.96
CA THR A 446 -5.45 -16.46 3.95
C THR A 446 -4.55 -17.68 3.75
N LEU A 447 -5.12 -18.86 3.56
CA LEU A 447 -4.37 -20.09 3.31
C LEU A 447 -3.56 -20.02 2.01
N VAL A 448 -4.16 -19.52 0.93
CA VAL A 448 -3.45 -19.34 -0.35
C VAL A 448 -2.24 -18.41 -0.17
N ILE A 449 -2.41 -17.26 0.50
CA ILE A 449 -1.30 -16.33 0.78
C ILE A 449 -0.19 -17.01 1.58
N ILE A 450 -0.53 -17.75 2.64
CA ILE A 450 0.45 -18.48 3.47
C ILE A 450 1.18 -19.54 2.63
N CYS A 451 0.45 -20.34 1.85
CA CYS A 451 1.05 -21.39 1.01
C CYS A 451 2.03 -20.80 -0.01
N LEU A 452 1.68 -19.72 -0.69
CA LEU A 452 2.57 -19.06 -1.64
C LEU A 452 3.84 -18.53 -0.95
N ASN A 453 3.71 -17.90 0.20
CA ASN A 453 4.86 -17.41 0.98
C ASN A 453 5.76 -18.57 1.49
N VAL A 454 5.20 -19.69 1.93
CA VAL A 454 5.97 -20.88 2.33
C VAL A 454 6.72 -21.47 1.14
N VAL A 455 6.07 -21.57 -0.03
CA VAL A 455 6.73 -22.04 -1.27
C VAL A 455 7.87 -21.09 -1.66
N LEU A 456 7.67 -19.79 -1.58
CA LEU A 456 8.72 -18.81 -1.85
C LEU A 456 9.92 -19.01 -0.92
N LEU A 457 9.69 -19.03 0.40
CA LEU A 457 10.75 -19.22 1.40
C LEU A 457 11.50 -20.54 1.19
N SER A 458 10.78 -21.64 0.91
CA SER A 458 11.41 -22.93 0.68
C SER A 458 12.34 -22.93 -0.54
N ARG A 459 11.97 -22.21 -1.61
CA ARG A 459 12.79 -22.11 -2.83
C ARG A 459 13.93 -21.10 -2.72
N THR A 460 13.85 -20.15 -1.78
CA THR A 460 14.89 -19.14 -1.57
C THR A 460 15.96 -19.64 -0.60
N LEU A 461 15.59 -20.51 0.37
CA LEU A 461 16.48 -20.99 1.42
C LEU A 461 17.09 -22.35 1.12
N PHE A 462 16.48 -23.14 0.26
CA PHE A 462 16.88 -24.50 -0.14
C PHE A 462 16.92 -24.68 -1.66
#